data_63fd969d505ee99dc46fc505ca2eeac1
#
_entry.id   63fd969d505ee99dc46fc505ca2eeac1
#
_cell.length_a   1.000
_cell.length_b   1.000
_cell.length_c   1.000
_cell.angle_alpha   90.00
_cell.angle_beta   90.00
_cell.angle_gamma   90.00
#
_symmetry.space_group_name_H-M   'P 1'
#
loop_
_entity.id
_entity.type
_entity.pdbx_description
1 polymer ?
#
loop_
_entity_poly.entity_id
_entity_poly.type
_entity_poly.pdbx_seq_one_letter_code
_entity_poly.pdbx_strand_id
1 'polypeptide(L)'
;MRTILFDLDGTLLPMNQNTFVNDYFRRMATYCAPYGFDPEQLVKDIWKGTAAMVANDGTMTNEERFWQVFHALTGRGSEADRELFLSFYETEFDQVKEVCGFNPEAENLIRDLKSRGDDLILATNPLFPRTATMRRITWAGLSHEDFRMITTYEMMNTCKPNPEYFRELCRKADVVPEECVLIGNDAVEDTAAAETGMRVFLITDCLENGTEDSLTVPHGSFADARSWLGL
;
A
#
# COMPACT_ATOMS: atom_id res chain seq x y z
N MET A 1 8.33 4.98 -23.65
CA MET A 1 7.57 4.25 -22.61
C MET A 1 8.29 4.51 -21.29
N ARG A 2 7.65 5.09 -20.31
CA ARG A 2 8.20 5.33 -18.97
C ARG A 2 7.52 4.38 -17.99
N THR A 3 8.21 3.94 -16.97
CA THR A 3 7.60 3.16 -15.87
C THR A 3 7.20 4.13 -14.76
N ILE A 4 5.92 4.15 -14.43
CA ILE A 4 5.37 5.02 -13.40
C ILE A 4 4.81 4.14 -12.27
N LEU A 5 5.35 4.34 -11.09
CA LEU A 5 4.93 3.68 -9.87
C LEU A 5 3.93 4.60 -9.15
N PHE A 6 2.87 4.03 -8.64
CA PHE A 6 1.90 4.74 -7.80
C PHE A 6 1.81 4.10 -6.44
N ASP A 7 1.84 4.91 -5.41
CA ASP A 7 1.26 4.50 -4.14
C ASP A 7 -0.28 4.48 -4.24
N LEU A 8 -0.96 3.85 -3.28
CA LEU A 8 -2.41 3.69 -3.30
C LEU A 8 -3.09 4.57 -2.23
N ASP A 9 -2.77 4.31 -0.96
CA ASP A 9 -3.50 4.83 0.19
C ASP A 9 -3.08 6.29 0.48
N GLY A 10 -3.99 7.26 0.31
CA GLY A 10 -3.69 8.69 0.35
C GLY A 10 -3.20 9.26 -0.99
N THR A 11 -2.84 8.43 -1.96
CA THR A 11 -2.41 8.84 -3.31
C THR A 11 -3.55 8.69 -4.32
N LEU A 12 -3.81 7.47 -4.81
CA LEU A 12 -4.91 7.18 -5.74
C LEU A 12 -6.25 7.01 -5.02
N LEU A 13 -6.23 6.53 -3.80
CA LEU A 13 -7.39 6.38 -2.90
C LEU A 13 -7.27 7.40 -1.77
N PRO A 14 -7.96 8.55 -1.83
CA PRO A 14 -7.91 9.53 -0.76
C PRO A 14 -8.37 8.95 0.57
N MET A 15 -7.60 9.13 1.62
CA MET A 15 -7.99 8.71 2.96
C MET A 15 -7.23 9.48 4.05
N ASN A 16 -7.78 9.46 5.26
CA ASN A 16 -7.03 9.74 6.47
C ASN A 16 -6.58 8.41 7.07
N GLN A 17 -5.29 8.18 7.12
CA GLN A 17 -4.68 6.92 7.54
C GLN A 17 -5.12 6.47 8.94
N ASN A 18 -5.21 7.39 9.89
CA ASN A 18 -5.63 7.06 11.26
C ASN A 18 -7.10 6.61 11.31
N THR A 19 -7.98 7.28 10.56
CA THR A 19 -9.41 6.93 10.49
C THR A 19 -9.58 5.56 9.84
N PHE A 20 -8.87 5.31 8.74
CA PHE A 20 -8.88 4.02 8.03
C PHE A 20 -8.42 2.88 8.95
N VAL A 21 -7.26 3.02 9.58
CA VAL A 21 -6.67 2.00 10.45
C VAL A 21 -7.57 1.70 11.65
N ASN A 22 -8.16 2.73 12.27
CA ASN A 22 -9.07 2.54 13.41
C ASN A 22 -10.35 1.79 13.02
N ASP A 23 -10.97 2.11 11.88
CA ASP A 23 -12.19 1.43 11.42
C ASP A 23 -11.87 -0.01 10.99
N TYR A 24 -10.77 -0.22 10.26
CA TYR A 24 -10.28 -1.53 9.89
C TYR A 24 -10.10 -2.45 11.10
N PHE A 25 -9.35 -2.01 12.12
CA PHE A 25 -9.10 -2.82 13.29
C PHE A 25 -10.35 -3.08 14.11
N ARG A 26 -11.23 -2.10 14.26
CA ARG A 26 -12.51 -2.28 14.93
C ARG A 26 -13.34 -3.38 14.26
N ARG A 27 -13.43 -3.36 12.93
CA ARG A 27 -14.18 -4.36 12.17
C ARG A 27 -13.52 -5.74 12.24
N MET A 28 -12.21 -5.82 12.06
CA MET A 28 -11.45 -7.06 12.13
C MET A 28 -11.58 -7.73 13.51
N ALA A 29 -11.44 -6.94 14.57
CA ALA A 29 -11.60 -7.44 15.94
C ALA A 29 -13.03 -7.94 16.22
N THR A 30 -14.03 -7.20 15.76
CA THR A 30 -15.45 -7.61 15.87
C THR A 30 -15.72 -8.91 15.11
N TYR A 31 -15.19 -9.03 13.90
CA TYR A 31 -15.36 -10.22 13.06
C TYR A 31 -14.72 -11.48 13.67
N CYS A 32 -13.53 -11.33 14.25
CA CYS A 32 -12.78 -12.46 14.80
C CYS A 32 -13.21 -12.88 16.23
N ALA A 33 -13.91 -12.00 16.97
CA ALA A 33 -14.31 -12.28 18.35
C ALA A 33 -15.12 -13.58 18.54
N PRO A 34 -16.12 -13.93 17.69
CA PRO A 34 -16.88 -15.18 17.80
C PRO A 34 -16.01 -16.44 17.64
N TYR A 35 -14.83 -16.30 17.07
CA TYR A 35 -13.87 -17.40 16.82
C TYR A 35 -12.80 -17.50 17.92
N GLY A 36 -13.04 -16.84 19.06
CA GLY A 36 -12.22 -16.96 20.26
C GLY A 36 -10.97 -16.06 20.26
N PHE A 37 -10.93 -15.01 19.44
CA PHE A 37 -9.96 -13.94 19.56
C PHE A 37 -10.42 -12.88 20.55
N ASP A 38 -9.55 -12.48 21.47
CA ASP A 38 -9.79 -11.28 22.28
C ASP A 38 -9.61 -10.04 21.41
N PRO A 39 -10.62 -9.14 21.29
CA PRO A 39 -10.58 -8.01 20.37
C PRO A 39 -9.40 -7.05 20.60
N GLU A 40 -9.10 -6.70 21.85
CA GLU A 40 -8.02 -5.77 22.16
C GLU A 40 -6.64 -6.39 21.94
N GLN A 41 -6.51 -7.65 22.33
CA GLN A 41 -5.26 -8.38 22.17
C GLN A 41 -4.98 -8.67 20.69
N LEU A 42 -6.00 -9.01 19.91
CA LEU A 42 -5.86 -9.25 18.47
C LEU A 42 -5.28 -8.03 17.76
N VAL A 43 -5.79 -6.83 18.05
CA VAL A 43 -5.26 -5.59 17.47
C VAL A 43 -3.78 -5.39 17.81
N LYS A 44 -3.41 -5.61 19.08
CA LYS A 44 -2.00 -5.50 19.50
C LYS A 44 -1.09 -6.50 18.79
N ASP A 45 -1.58 -7.73 18.59
CA ASP A 45 -0.79 -8.79 17.98
C ASP A 45 -0.68 -8.60 16.45
N ILE A 46 -1.73 -8.09 15.79
CA ILE A 46 -1.64 -7.68 14.37
C ILE A 46 -0.62 -6.53 14.22
N TRP A 47 -0.64 -5.52 15.10
CA TRP A 47 0.35 -4.43 15.07
C TRP A 47 1.79 -4.93 15.21
N LYS A 48 2.05 -5.92 16.08
CA LYS A 48 3.38 -6.52 16.22
C LYS A 48 3.78 -7.29 14.97
N GLY A 49 2.84 -8.03 14.37
CA GLY A 49 3.06 -8.70 13.07
C GLY A 49 3.37 -7.71 11.96
N THR A 50 2.62 -6.57 11.91
CA THR A 50 2.86 -5.49 10.95
C THR A 50 4.24 -4.85 11.16
N ALA A 51 4.62 -4.55 12.41
CA ALA A 51 5.95 -4.02 12.71
C ALA A 51 7.07 -4.99 12.29
N ALA A 52 6.83 -6.30 12.41
CA ALA A 52 7.79 -7.31 11.95
C ALA A 52 7.91 -7.36 10.41
N MET A 53 6.82 -7.09 9.68
CA MET A 53 6.89 -6.93 8.21
C MET A 53 7.70 -5.70 7.83
N VAL A 54 7.48 -4.56 8.49
CA VAL A 54 8.25 -3.32 8.24
C VAL A 54 9.75 -3.53 8.54
N ALA A 55 10.06 -4.32 9.56
CA ALA A 55 11.44 -4.66 9.93
C ALA A 55 11.99 -5.92 9.23
N ASN A 56 11.29 -6.43 8.20
CA ASN A 56 11.70 -7.65 7.52
C ASN A 56 13.07 -7.46 6.82
N ASP A 57 13.93 -8.45 7.02
CA ASP A 57 15.31 -8.46 6.51
C ASP A 57 15.43 -8.96 5.05
N GLY A 58 14.30 -9.25 4.41
CA GLY A 58 14.23 -9.72 3.03
C GLY A 58 14.42 -11.22 2.85
N THR A 59 14.58 -12.00 3.91
CA THR A 59 14.84 -13.45 3.83
C THR A 59 13.59 -14.30 3.58
N MET A 60 12.43 -13.73 3.79
CA MET A 60 11.12 -14.37 3.56
C MET A 60 10.10 -13.32 3.13
N THR A 61 8.93 -13.74 2.65
CA THR A 61 7.86 -12.80 2.31
C THR A 61 7.31 -12.09 3.55
N ASN A 62 6.68 -10.93 3.35
CA ASN A 62 6.03 -10.22 4.44
C ASN A 62 4.88 -11.04 5.03
N GLU A 63 4.16 -11.82 4.22
CA GLU A 63 3.16 -12.78 4.69
C GLU A 63 3.77 -13.80 5.66
N GLU A 64 4.86 -14.46 5.26
CA GLU A 64 5.55 -15.45 6.10
C GLU A 64 6.06 -14.81 7.39
N ARG A 65 6.62 -13.59 7.32
CA ARG A 65 7.09 -12.84 8.50
C ARG A 65 5.94 -12.49 9.43
N PHE A 66 4.83 -12.02 8.91
CA PHE A 66 3.64 -11.73 9.70
C PHE A 66 3.16 -12.97 10.46
N TRP A 67 2.92 -14.08 9.75
CA TRP A 67 2.39 -15.28 10.37
C TRP A 67 3.37 -15.95 11.31
N GLN A 68 4.67 -15.88 11.05
CA GLN A 68 5.70 -16.36 11.97
C GLN A 68 5.62 -15.64 13.33
N VAL A 69 5.55 -14.32 13.32
CA VAL A 69 5.50 -13.51 14.54
C VAL A 69 4.13 -13.65 15.22
N PHE A 70 3.05 -13.62 14.44
CA PHE A 70 1.69 -13.81 14.98
C PHE A 70 1.55 -15.15 15.69
N HIS A 71 2.06 -16.23 15.08
CA HIS A 71 2.06 -17.55 15.71
C HIS A 71 2.88 -17.59 17.01
N ALA A 72 4.07 -17.01 16.99
CA ALA A 72 4.94 -16.97 18.17
C ALA A 72 4.30 -16.21 19.36
N LEU A 73 3.51 -15.19 19.08
CA LEU A 73 2.83 -14.38 20.10
C LEU A 73 1.56 -15.03 20.65
N THR A 74 0.80 -15.70 19.80
CA THR A 74 -0.58 -16.10 20.10
C THR A 74 -0.77 -17.62 20.19
N GLY A 75 0.15 -18.40 19.67
CA GLY A 75 -0.04 -19.83 19.42
C GLY A 75 -1.03 -20.13 18.28
N ARG A 76 -1.60 -19.11 17.65
CA ARG A 76 -2.56 -19.20 16.53
C ARG A 76 -1.85 -18.92 15.20
N GLY A 77 -2.56 -19.06 14.08
CA GLY A 77 -2.00 -18.95 12.73
C GLY A 77 -2.04 -20.28 11.99
N SER A 78 -2.95 -21.15 12.42
CA SER A 78 -3.33 -22.37 11.68
C SER A 78 -3.93 -21.99 10.32
N GLU A 79 -4.09 -22.96 9.42
CA GLU A 79 -4.78 -22.74 8.15
C GLU A 79 -6.18 -22.15 8.37
N ALA A 80 -6.93 -22.66 9.35
CA ALA A 80 -8.26 -22.14 9.68
C ALA A 80 -8.23 -20.68 10.18
N ASP A 81 -7.17 -20.26 10.90
CA ASP A 81 -7.02 -18.86 11.30
C ASP A 81 -6.70 -17.96 10.09
N ARG A 82 -5.89 -18.45 9.15
CA ARG A 82 -5.56 -17.73 7.91
C ARG A 82 -6.80 -17.60 7.00
N GLU A 83 -7.56 -18.67 6.86
CA GLU A 83 -8.85 -18.65 6.13
C GLU A 83 -9.86 -17.69 6.76
N LEU A 84 -9.92 -17.62 8.10
CA LEU A 84 -10.76 -16.67 8.81
C LEU A 84 -10.38 -15.22 8.48
N PHE A 85 -9.08 -14.89 8.51
CA PHE A 85 -8.61 -13.55 8.15
C PHE A 85 -8.88 -13.24 6.69
N LEU A 86 -8.65 -14.18 5.79
CA LEU A 86 -8.97 -14.03 4.37
C LEU A 86 -10.47 -13.78 4.16
N SER A 87 -11.34 -14.54 4.83
CA SER A 87 -12.79 -14.38 4.77
C SER A 87 -13.24 -12.99 5.23
N PHE A 88 -12.59 -12.39 6.24
CA PHE A 88 -12.84 -11.00 6.62
C PHE A 88 -12.58 -10.04 5.44
N TYR A 89 -11.44 -10.19 4.74
CA TYR A 89 -11.12 -9.35 3.58
C TYR A 89 -12.06 -9.58 2.39
N GLU A 90 -12.66 -10.75 2.29
CA GLU A 90 -13.62 -11.08 1.23
C GLU A 90 -15.04 -10.57 1.51
N THR A 91 -15.42 -10.40 2.77
CA THR A 91 -16.81 -10.12 3.17
C THR A 91 -16.98 -8.76 3.85
N GLU A 92 -16.32 -8.52 4.99
CA GLU A 92 -16.57 -7.34 5.83
C GLU A 92 -15.69 -6.14 5.49
N PHE A 93 -14.53 -6.36 4.89
CA PHE A 93 -13.55 -5.32 4.62
C PHE A 93 -14.09 -4.22 3.70
N ASP A 94 -15.02 -4.55 2.79
CA ASP A 94 -15.64 -3.55 1.91
C ASP A 94 -16.37 -2.43 2.66
N GLN A 95 -16.78 -2.66 3.90
CA GLN A 95 -17.40 -1.63 4.72
C GLN A 95 -16.40 -0.55 5.18
N VAL A 96 -15.10 -0.85 5.19
CA VAL A 96 -14.05 0.14 5.51
C VAL A 96 -13.99 1.25 4.44
N LYS A 97 -14.48 0.99 3.22
CA LYS A 97 -14.60 2.00 2.16
C LYS A 97 -15.35 3.26 2.63
N GLU A 98 -16.29 3.14 3.57
CA GLU A 98 -17.09 4.25 4.08
C GLU A 98 -16.28 5.40 4.69
N VAL A 99 -15.04 5.10 5.14
CA VAL A 99 -14.13 6.11 5.71
C VAL A 99 -13.05 6.55 4.73
N CYS A 100 -13.08 6.06 3.49
CA CYS A 100 -12.21 6.50 2.41
C CYS A 100 -12.89 7.56 1.55
N GLY A 101 -12.09 8.39 0.88
CA GLY A 101 -12.57 9.31 -0.13
C GLY A 101 -12.65 8.68 -1.52
N PHE A 102 -12.96 9.50 -2.50
CA PHE A 102 -12.93 9.15 -3.92
C PHE A 102 -12.44 10.35 -4.74
N ASN A 103 -11.49 10.13 -5.63
CA ASN A 103 -11.00 11.15 -6.55
C ASN A 103 -11.14 10.68 -8.01
N PRO A 104 -12.08 11.23 -8.79
CA PRO A 104 -12.26 10.83 -10.19
C PRO A 104 -11.04 11.15 -11.07
N GLU A 105 -10.18 12.08 -10.65
CA GLU A 105 -8.95 12.40 -11.38
C GLU A 105 -7.91 11.25 -11.34
N ALA A 106 -8.01 10.34 -10.36
CA ALA A 106 -7.16 9.14 -10.33
C ALA A 106 -7.42 8.26 -11.55
N GLU A 107 -8.70 7.96 -11.85
CA GLU A 107 -9.07 7.21 -13.05
C GLU A 107 -8.64 7.92 -14.34
N ASN A 108 -8.86 9.24 -14.42
CA ASN A 108 -8.47 10.05 -15.56
C ASN A 108 -6.95 9.99 -15.79
N LEU A 109 -6.15 10.15 -14.74
CA LEU A 109 -4.69 10.08 -14.81
C LEU A 109 -4.21 8.71 -15.31
N ILE A 110 -4.69 7.63 -14.71
CA ILE A 110 -4.31 6.26 -15.08
C ILE A 110 -4.68 5.98 -16.55
N ARG A 111 -5.88 6.36 -16.98
CA ARG A 111 -6.33 6.20 -18.38
C ARG A 111 -5.44 6.98 -19.36
N ASP A 112 -5.10 8.23 -19.04
CA ASP A 112 -4.30 9.08 -19.93
C ASP A 112 -2.87 8.55 -20.06
N LEU A 113 -2.26 8.08 -18.95
CA LEU A 113 -0.94 7.46 -18.96
C LEU A 113 -0.92 6.16 -19.77
N LYS A 114 -1.91 5.29 -19.61
CA LYS A 114 -2.06 4.08 -20.43
C LYS A 114 -2.23 4.41 -21.91
N SER A 115 -3.02 5.44 -22.22
CA SER A 115 -3.22 5.88 -23.60
C SER A 115 -1.93 6.45 -24.22
N ARG A 116 -1.04 7.02 -23.42
CA ARG A 116 0.29 7.47 -23.82
C ARG A 116 1.28 6.31 -24.00
N GLY A 117 0.94 5.11 -23.53
CA GLY A 117 1.78 3.91 -23.61
C GLY A 117 2.77 3.78 -22.46
N ASP A 118 2.53 4.43 -21.32
CA ASP A 118 3.33 4.25 -20.12
C ASP A 118 3.03 2.92 -19.43
N ASP A 119 4.04 2.38 -18.77
CA ASP A 119 3.95 1.16 -17.97
C ASP A 119 3.63 1.52 -16.52
N LEU A 120 2.56 0.98 -15.96
CA LEU A 120 2.07 1.35 -14.64
C LEU A 120 2.25 0.22 -13.63
N ILE A 121 2.75 0.57 -12.45
CA ILE A 121 2.95 -0.34 -11.33
C ILE A 121 2.28 0.24 -10.08
N LEU A 122 1.52 -0.55 -9.36
CA LEU A 122 1.01 -0.16 -8.04
C LEU A 122 2.02 -0.57 -6.98
N ALA A 123 2.70 0.41 -6.41
CA ALA A 123 3.78 0.29 -5.44
C ALA A 123 3.29 0.69 -4.04
N THR A 124 2.20 0.09 -3.57
CA THR A 124 1.66 0.30 -2.21
C THR A 124 2.52 -0.41 -1.17
N ASN A 125 2.53 0.07 0.08
CA ASN A 125 3.27 -0.60 1.15
C ASN A 125 2.67 -2.02 1.37
N PRO A 126 3.47 -3.11 1.21
CA PRO A 126 2.97 -4.48 1.13
C PRO A 126 2.69 -5.06 2.53
N LEU A 127 1.77 -4.42 3.25
CA LEU A 127 1.32 -4.80 4.60
C LEU A 127 -0.01 -5.56 4.60
N PHE A 128 -0.67 -5.63 3.46
CA PHE A 128 -1.98 -6.24 3.29
C PHE A 128 -1.95 -7.41 2.31
N PRO A 129 -2.86 -8.41 2.48
CA PRO A 129 -3.03 -9.46 1.51
C PRO A 129 -3.55 -8.91 0.17
N ARG A 130 -3.27 -9.67 -0.90
CA ARG A 130 -3.73 -9.35 -2.24
C ARG A 130 -5.22 -9.02 -2.29
N THR A 131 -6.05 -9.79 -1.61
CA THR A 131 -7.51 -9.57 -1.54
C THR A 131 -7.85 -8.17 -1.05
N ALA A 132 -7.25 -7.70 0.05
CA ALA A 132 -7.47 -6.35 0.57
C ALA A 132 -6.96 -5.27 -0.39
N THR A 133 -5.82 -5.49 -1.04
CA THR A 133 -5.27 -4.54 -2.00
C THR A 133 -6.17 -4.41 -3.23
N MET A 134 -6.70 -5.52 -3.76
CA MET A 134 -7.65 -5.50 -4.89
C MET A 134 -8.94 -4.74 -4.55
N ARG A 135 -9.47 -4.90 -3.33
CA ARG A 135 -10.64 -4.14 -2.87
C ARG A 135 -10.36 -2.64 -2.88
N ARG A 136 -9.24 -2.20 -2.32
CA ARG A 136 -8.88 -0.77 -2.27
C ARG A 136 -8.66 -0.16 -3.65
N ILE A 137 -8.08 -0.90 -4.60
CA ILE A 137 -7.99 -0.47 -6.01
C ILE A 137 -9.41 -0.21 -6.56
N THR A 138 -10.35 -1.11 -6.31
CA THR A 138 -11.75 -0.94 -6.74
C THR A 138 -12.41 0.26 -6.06
N TRP A 139 -12.10 0.53 -4.79
CA TRP A 139 -12.63 1.71 -4.08
C TRP A 139 -12.13 3.03 -4.68
N ALA A 140 -10.91 3.04 -5.23
CA ALA A 140 -10.36 4.17 -5.97
C ALA A 140 -10.97 4.35 -7.38
N GLY A 141 -11.91 3.47 -7.80
CA GLY A 141 -12.49 3.49 -9.14
C GLY A 141 -11.61 2.87 -10.22
N LEU A 142 -10.57 2.14 -9.82
CA LEU A 142 -9.57 1.56 -10.71
C LEU A 142 -9.76 0.05 -10.85
N SER A 143 -9.13 -0.52 -11.89
CA SER A 143 -9.01 -1.96 -12.10
C SER A 143 -7.61 -2.44 -11.79
N HIS A 144 -7.48 -3.66 -11.27
CA HIS A 144 -6.18 -4.30 -11.14
C HIS A 144 -5.47 -4.51 -12.50
N GLU A 145 -6.23 -4.58 -13.59
CA GLU A 145 -5.72 -4.65 -14.97
C GLU A 145 -5.11 -3.35 -15.45
N ASP A 146 -5.25 -2.27 -14.69
CA ASP A 146 -4.59 -0.99 -15.00
C ASP A 146 -3.10 -1.02 -14.71
N PHE A 147 -2.65 -1.97 -13.89
CA PHE A 147 -1.28 -2.09 -13.44
C PHE A 147 -0.66 -3.42 -13.88
N ARG A 148 0.52 -3.35 -14.48
CA ARG A 148 1.28 -4.55 -14.85
C ARG A 148 1.71 -5.37 -13.63
N MET A 149 1.94 -4.70 -12.51
CA MET A 149 2.36 -5.31 -11.25
C MET A 149 1.73 -4.56 -10.08
N ILE A 150 1.39 -5.29 -9.03
CA ILE A 150 0.80 -4.75 -7.80
C ILE A 150 1.53 -5.38 -6.62
N THR A 151 2.11 -4.58 -5.75
CA THR A 151 2.82 -5.09 -4.56
C THR A 151 1.83 -5.55 -3.49
N THR A 152 2.07 -6.71 -2.93
CA THR A 152 1.29 -7.31 -1.84
C THR A 152 2.20 -8.04 -0.86
N TYR A 153 1.72 -8.36 0.32
CA TYR A 153 2.55 -8.98 1.37
C TYR A 153 3.00 -10.40 1.01
N GLU A 154 2.27 -11.08 0.10
CA GLU A 154 2.63 -12.43 -0.39
C GLU A 154 3.83 -12.41 -1.34
N MET A 155 4.05 -11.29 -2.02
CA MET A 155 5.09 -11.24 -3.06
C MET A 155 6.33 -10.44 -2.68
N MET A 156 6.22 -9.54 -1.69
CA MET A 156 7.33 -8.67 -1.28
C MET A 156 7.97 -9.16 0.02
N ASN A 157 9.28 -9.00 0.08
CA ASN A 157 10.09 -9.39 1.23
C ASN A 157 10.49 -8.18 2.09
N THR A 158 10.29 -6.97 1.57
CA THR A 158 10.63 -5.72 2.21
C THR A 158 9.46 -4.74 2.15
N CYS A 159 9.46 -3.73 3.01
CA CYS A 159 8.44 -2.69 3.11
C CYS A 159 9.05 -1.30 2.96
N LYS A 160 8.24 -0.31 2.59
CA LYS A 160 8.56 1.10 2.78
C LYS A 160 8.72 1.38 4.30
N PRO A 161 9.59 2.29 4.72
CA PRO A 161 10.44 3.20 3.93
C PRO A 161 11.82 2.62 3.55
N ASN A 162 12.04 1.31 3.64
CA ASN A 162 13.33 0.72 3.28
C ASN A 162 13.58 0.90 1.77
N PRO A 163 14.67 1.57 1.32
CA PRO A 163 14.98 1.69 -0.11
C PRO A 163 15.11 0.35 -0.85
N GLU A 164 15.39 -0.74 -0.12
CA GLU A 164 15.46 -2.08 -0.68
C GLU A 164 14.09 -2.55 -1.21
N TYR A 165 12.98 -2.06 -0.67
CA TYR A 165 11.64 -2.30 -1.21
C TYR A 165 11.56 -1.87 -2.69
N PHE A 166 12.04 -0.67 -3.01
CA PHE A 166 12.01 -0.16 -4.38
C PHE A 166 12.98 -0.91 -5.30
N ARG A 167 14.17 -1.31 -4.79
CA ARG A 167 15.10 -2.15 -5.54
C ARG A 167 14.55 -3.55 -5.79
N GLU A 168 13.92 -4.16 -4.80
CA GLU A 168 13.24 -5.45 -4.92
C GLU A 168 12.12 -5.37 -5.97
N LEU A 169 11.26 -4.35 -5.89
CA LEU A 169 10.20 -4.10 -6.85
C LEU A 169 10.74 -3.97 -8.27
N CYS A 170 11.77 -3.17 -8.47
CA CYS A 170 12.38 -2.99 -9.79
C CYS A 170 12.97 -4.28 -10.35
N ARG A 171 13.66 -5.08 -9.52
CA ARG A 171 14.14 -6.41 -9.95
C ARG A 171 13.00 -7.34 -10.36
N LYS A 172 11.91 -7.37 -9.61
CA LYS A 172 10.72 -8.19 -9.93
C LYS A 172 9.99 -7.70 -11.18
N ALA A 173 10.01 -6.40 -11.42
CA ALA A 173 9.39 -5.77 -12.58
C ALA A 173 10.31 -5.71 -13.82
N ASP A 174 11.57 -6.09 -13.70
CA ASP A 174 12.58 -5.98 -14.76
C ASP A 174 12.69 -4.55 -15.31
N VAL A 175 12.84 -3.58 -14.40
CA VAL A 175 13.03 -2.15 -14.71
C VAL A 175 14.20 -1.57 -13.92
N VAL A 176 14.73 -0.44 -14.42
CA VAL A 176 15.85 0.27 -13.80
C VAL A 176 15.30 1.45 -12.98
N PRO A 177 15.66 1.58 -11.69
CA PRO A 177 15.12 2.62 -10.82
C PRO A 177 15.24 4.04 -11.38
N GLU A 178 16.37 4.39 -11.98
CA GLU A 178 16.66 5.71 -12.53
C GLU A 178 15.75 6.09 -13.73
N GLU A 179 15.11 5.11 -14.35
CA GLU A 179 14.13 5.31 -15.44
C GLU A 179 12.69 5.36 -14.95
N CYS A 180 12.50 5.13 -13.65
CA CYS A 180 11.21 5.09 -13.00
C CYS A 180 10.83 6.43 -12.36
N VAL A 181 9.53 6.62 -12.24
CA VAL A 181 8.91 7.74 -11.52
C VAL A 181 7.98 7.17 -10.46
N LEU A 182 8.06 7.68 -9.22
CA LEU A 182 7.09 7.36 -8.17
C LEU A 182 6.18 8.56 -7.92
N ILE A 183 4.89 8.30 -7.85
CA ILE A 183 3.86 9.23 -7.36
C ILE A 183 3.33 8.66 -6.05
N GLY A 184 3.45 9.43 -4.98
CA GLY A 184 3.02 9.04 -3.63
C GLY A 184 2.50 10.22 -2.84
N ASN A 185 2.28 10.05 -1.53
CA ASN A 185 1.82 11.10 -0.61
C ASN A 185 2.54 11.07 0.75
N ASP A 186 3.42 10.12 0.98
CA ASP A 186 4.10 9.97 2.27
C ASP A 186 5.52 10.53 2.21
N ALA A 187 5.80 11.54 3.06
CA ALA A 187 7.09 12.23 3.10
C ALA A 187 8.26 11.36 3.63
N VAL A 188 7.98 10.18 4.18
CA VAL A 188 8.97 9.23 4.68
C VAL A 188 8.99 7.96 3.83
N GLU A 189 7.83 7.33 3.65
CA GLU A 189 7.73 6.07 2.94
C GLU A 189 8.06 6.20 1.44
N ASP A 190 7.48 7.20 0.78
CA ASP A 190 7.62 7.35 -0.67
C ASP A 190 8.91 8.07 -1.07
N THR A 191 9.38 9.02 -0.25
CA THR A 191 10.63 9.72 -0.57
C THR A 191 11.86 8.81 -0.51
N ALA A 192 11.80 7.68 0.20
CA ALA A 192 12.86 6.67 0.21
C ALA A 192 13.17 6.11 -1.20
N ALA A 193 12.23 6.20 -2.15
CA ALA A 193 12.48 5.86 -3.55
C ALA A 193 13.60 6.70 -4.19
N ALA A 194 13.74 7.97 -3.79
CA ALA A 194 14.78 8.85 -4.31
C ALA A 194 16.20 8.33 -4.02
N GLU A 195 16.40 7.57 -2.95
CA GLU A 195 17.70 6.95 -2.61
C GLU A 195 18.10 5.85 -3.62
N THR A 196 17.18 5.39 -4.43
CA THR A 196 17.44 4.42 -5.51
C THR A 196 17.69 5.06 -6.86
N GLY A 197 17.59 6.39 -6.96
CA GLY A 197 17.71 7.14 -8.21
C GLY A 197 16.36 7.40 -8.90
N MET A 198 15.25 6.93 -8.35
CA MET A 198 13.90 7.24 -8.87
C MET A 198 13.59 8.73 -8.75
N ARG A 199 12.85 9.24 -9.71
CA ARG A 199 12.22 10.55 -9.58
C ARG A 199 10.93 10.39 -8.75
N VAL A 200 10.73 11.26 -7.78
CA VAL A 200 9.57 11.22 -6.88
C VAL A 200 8.76 12.50 -7.02
N PHE A 201 7.44 12.39 -7.00
CA PHE A 201 6.49 13.49 -6.82
C PHE A 201 5.52 13.12 -5.70
N LEU A 202 5.31 14.03 -4.74
CA LEU A 202 4.33 13.82 -3.67
C LEU A 202 3.07 14.65 -3.91
N ILE A 203 1.91 13.97 -3.87
CA ILE A 203 0.60 14.60 -3.87
C ILE A 203 0.31 15.07 -2.44
N THR A 204 -0.05 16.34 -2.28
CA THR A 204 -0.22 16.95 -0.95
C THR A 204 -1.66 16.92 -0.44
N ASP A 205 -2.63 16.48 -1.24
CA ASP A 205 -4.06 16.42 -0.86
C ASP A 205 -4.31 15.53 0.38
N CYS A 206 -3.53 14.46 0.56
CA CYS A 206 -3.53 13.59 1.73
C CYS A 206 -2.08 13.34 2.20
N LEU A 207 -1.30 14.40 2.35
CA LEU A 207 0.12 14.31 2.75
C LEU A 207 0.25 13.67 4.14
N GLU A 208 1.09 12.64 4.24
CA GLU A 208 1.42 11.94 5.48
C GLU A 208 2.90 12.15 5.85
N ASN A 209 3.19 12.05 7.15
CA ASN A 209 4.53 12.10 7.74
C ASN A 209 5.38 13.33 7.38
N GLY A 210 4.77 14.45 7.03
CA GLY A 210 5.46 15.69 6.71
C GLY A 210 4.54 16.89 6.58
N THR A 211 5.14 18.02 6.24
CA THR A 211 4.46 19.26 5.84
C THR A 211 5.03 19.71 4.51
N GLU A 212 4.28 20.47 3.71
CA GLU A 212 4.75 20.95 2.40
C GLU A 212 6.11 21.68 2.53
N ASP A 213 6.30 22.50 3.57
CA ASP A 213 7.54 23.22 3.82
C ASP A 213 8.74 22.29 4.13
N SER A 214 8.50 21.04 4.53
CA SER A 214 9.53 20.07 4.86
C SER A 214 9.96 19.20 3.67
N LEU A 215 9.23 19.26 2.55
CA LEU A 215 9.46 18.40 1.40
C LEU A 215 10.67 18.87 0.56
N THR A 216 11.51 17.93 0.20
CA THR A 216 12.70 18.15 -0.64
C THR A 216 12.54 17.64 -2.06
N VAL A 217 11.42 16.99 -2.36
CA VAL A 217 11.07 16.47 -3.69
C VAL A 217 9.97 17.33 -4.32
N PRO A 218 9.80 17.29 -5.66
CA PRO A 218 8.64 17.88 -6.32
C PRO A 218 7.34 17.42 -5.67
N HIS A 219 6.43 18.36 -5.42
CA HIS A 219 5.15 18.09 -4.76
C HIS A 219 4.08 19.10 -5.18
N GLY A 220 2.85 18.82 -4.85
CA GLY A 220 1.70 19.67 -5.13
C GLY A 220 0.40 18.88 -5.21
N SER A 221 -0.63 19.50 -5.76
CA SER A 221 -1.93 18.89 -5.99
C SER A 221 -1.88 17.76 -7.03
N PHE A 222 -2.97 17.03 -7.14
CA PHE A 222 -3.13 16.01 -8.18
C PHE A 222 -2.98 16.60 -9.59
N ALA A 223 -3.45 17.84 -9.82
CA ALA A 223 -3.29 18.56 -11.09
C ALA A 223 -1.82 18.91 -11.38
N ASP A 224 -1.04 19.26 -10.33
CA ASP A 224 0.39 19.52 -10.48
C ASP A 224 1.15 18.24 -10.84
N ALA A 225 0.77 17.08 -10.26
CA ALA A 225 1.33 15.78 -10.62
C ALA A 225 1.08 15.45 -12.10
N ARG A 226 -0.13 15.72 -12.64
CA ARG A 226 -0.44 15.56 -14.07
C ARG A 226 0.48 16.42 -14.93
N SER A 227 0.61 17.71 -14.61
CA SER A 227 1.46 18.65 -15.33
C SER A 227 2.94 18.24 -15.29
N TRP A 228 3.41 17.76 -14.11
CA TRP A 228 4.78 17.28 -13.93
C TRP A 228 5.08 16.01 -14.75
N LEU A 229 4.07 15.15 -14.93
CA LEU A 229 4.14 13.98 -15.81
C LEU A 229 4.07 14.33 -17.31
N GLY A 230 3.71 15.56 -17.65
CA GLY A 230 3.59 16.07 -19.02
C GLY A 230 2.27 15.68 -19.69
N LEU A 231 1.19 15.72 -18.90
CA LEU A 231 -0.19 15.54 -19.35
C LEU A 231 -0.97 16.85 -19.36
#